data_bc0aa1014ead981f9e06b5dd17d1e188
#
_entry.id   bc0aa1014ead981f9e06b5dd17d1e188
#
_cell.length_a   1.000
_cell.length_b   1.000
_cell.length_c   1.000
_cell.angle_alpha   90.00
_cell.angle_beta   90.00
_cell.angle_gamma   90.00
#
_symmetry.space_group_name_H-M   'P 1'
#
loop_
_entity.id
_entity.type
_entity.pdbx_description
1 polymer ?
#
loop_
_entity_poly.entity_id
_entity_poly.type
_entity_poly.pdbx_seq_one_letter_code
_entity_poly.pdbx_strand_id
1 'polypeptide(L)'
;MLKVWIVGSEGQIGEAINEMLNPLEIEALNTDKNELDITQTDEVLRFGEINRPDVIINCAALTDVELCEKEPEHAFRVNALGARNLSIVARKTGAKMVQLSTDDVFDGLGKKPYTEFDDTNPITVYGKSKLA
;
A
#
# COMPACT_ATOMS: atom_id res chain seq x y z
N MET A 1 -6.41 -18.77 13.55
CA MET A 1 -7.10 -17.77 12.70
C MET A 1 -6.06 -16.90 12.02
N LEU A 2 -6.17 -16.72 10.73
CA LEU A 2 -5.25 -15.89 9.96
C LEU A 2 -5.51 -14.39 10.27
N LYS A 3 -4.46 -13.67 10.65
CA LYS A 3 -4.56 -12.25 10.98
C LYS A 3 -4.09 -11.40 9.79
N VAL A 4 -5.01 -10.63 9.21
CA VAL A 4 -4.77 -9.81 8.03
C VAL A 4 -4.89 -8.33 8.38
N TRP A 5 -3.82 -7.59 8.20
CA TRP A 5 -3.80 -6.14 8.37
C TRP A 5 -4.09 -5.45 7.04
N ILE A 6 -5.23 -4.75 6.97
CA ILE A 6 -5.64 -3.96 5.82
C ILE A 6 -5.32 -2.50 6.12
N VAL A 7 -4.35 -1.97 5.41
CA VAL A 7 -3.90 -0.57 5.53
C VAL A 7 -4.65 0.26 4.48
N GLY A 8 -5.25 1.36 4.88
CA GLY A 8 -6.17 2.10 4.02
C GLY A 8 -7.53 1.42 3.90
N SER A 9 -8.05 0.91 5.00
CA SER A 9 -9.25 0.08 5.07
C SER A 9 -10.55 0.82 4.71
N GLU A 10 -10.59 2.13 4.83
CA GLU A 10 -11.76 2.97 4.48
C GLU A 10 -11.77 3.42 3.01
N GLY A 11 -10.72 3.11 2.24
CA GLY A 11 -10.71 3.34 0.80
C GLY A 11 -11.50 2.29 0.03
N GLN A 12 -11.81 2.54 -1.25
CA GLN A 12 -12.62 1.65 -2.09
C GLN A 12 -12.13 0.21 -2.10
N ILE A 13 -10.82 0.01 -2.28
CA ILE A 13 -10.24 -1.33 -2.34
C ILE A 13 -10.21 -1.97 -0.94
N GLY A 14 -9.83 -1.21 0.07
CA GLY A 14 -9.81 -1.69 1.46
C GLY A 14 -11.19 -2.16 1.93
N GLU A 15 -12.24 -1.39 1.67
CA GLU A 15 -13.62 -1.77 1.97
C GLU A 15 -14.03 -3.05 1.21
N ALA A 16 -13.77 -3.11 -0.09
CA ALA A 16 -14.10 -4.28 -0.90
C ALA A 16 -13.39 -5.56 -0.40
N ILE A 17 -12.13 -5.44 0.01
CA ILE A 17 -11.40 -6.57 0.61
C ILE A 17 -12.07 -7.00 1.92
N ASN A 18 -12.40 -6.05 2.79
CA ASN A 18 -13.08 -6.37 4.07
C ASN A 18 -14.39 -7.13 3.87
N GLU A 19 -15.19 -6.73 2.89
CA GLU A 19 -16.46 -7.39 2.56
C GLU A 19 -16.27 -8.83 2.08
N MET A 20 -15.13 -9.15 1.50
CA MET A 20 -14.81 -10.48 0.99
C MET A 20 -14.22 -11.42 2.05
N LEU A 21 -13.73 -10.91 3.16
CA LEU A 21 -13.10 -11.73 4.19
C LEU A 21 -14.14 -12.52 4.98
N ASN A 22 -13.85 -13.81 5.20
CA ASN A 22 -14.66 -14.65 6.08
C ASN A 22 -14.25 -14.42 7.55
N PRO A 23 -15.10 -13.78 8.38
CA PRO A 23 -14.75 -13.47 9.76
C PRO A 23 -14.59 -14.71 10.67
N LEU A 24 -15.01 -15.89 10.21
CA LEU A 24 -14.80 -17.13 10.92
C LEU A 24 -13.38 -17.70 10.76
N GLU A 25 -12.69 -17.28 9.72
CA GLU A 25 -11.34 -17.77 9.38
C GLU A 25 -10.27 -16.68 9.47
N ILE A 26 -10.66 -15.41 9.34
CA ILE A 26 -9.76 -14.27 9.23
C ILE A 26 -10.10 -13.22 10.28
N GLU A 27 -9.10 -12.83 11.06
CA GLU A 27 -9.14 -11.66 11.92
C GLU A 27 -8.61 -10.47 11.12
N ALA A 28 -9.50 -9.52 10.78
CA ALA A 28 -9.12 -8.31 10.08
C ALA A 28 -8.65 -7.22 11.08
N LEU A 29 -7.43 -6.72 10.87
CA LEU A 29 -6.92 -5.52 11.50
C LEU A 29 -7.05 -4.38 10.50
N ASN A 30 -7.90 -3.42 10.81
CA ASN A 30 -8.19 -2.31 9.92
C ASN A 30 -7.55 -1.03 10.44
N THR A 31 -6.79 -0.35 9.57
CA THR A 31 -6.28 0.99 9.87
C THR A 31 -6.46 1.91 8.68
N ASP A 32 -6.78 3.16 8.98
CA ASP A 32 -6.77 4.24 8.01
C ASP A 32 -5.90 5.39 8.55
N LYS A 33 -5.64 6.40 7.74
CA LYS A 33 -4.74 7.51 8.07
C LYS A 33 -5.09 8.24 9.38
N ASN A 34 -6.36 8.21 9.80
CA ASN A 34 -6.80 8.84 11.04
C ASN A 34 -6.40 8.04 12.30
N GLU A 35 -6.27 6.70 12.17
CA GLU A 35 -5.83 5.85 13.27
C GLU A 35 -4.33 5.63 13.27
N LEU A 36 -3.76 5.50 12.07
CA LEU A 36 -2.33 5.21 11.88
C LEU A 36 -1.82 5.83 10.60
N ASP A 37 -0.98 6.83 10.71
CA ASP A 37 -0.29 7.44 9.57
C ASP A 37 0.93 6.58 9.18
N ILE A 38 0.87 5.96 8.00
CA ILE A 38 1.94 5.07 7.52
C ILE A 38 3.27 5.78 7.25
N THR A 39 3.29 7.11 7.20
CA THR A 39 4.52 7.90 7.09
C THR A 39 5.28 8.01 8.41
N GLN A 40 4.64 7.69 9.52
CA GLN A 40 5.23 7.72 10.87
C GLN A 40 5.85 6.36 11.18
N THR A 41 7.14 6.24 10.93
CA THR A 41 7.89 4.98 11.01
C THR A 41 7.71 4.25 12.34
N ASP A 42 7.90 4.98 13.46
CA ASP A 42 7.84 4.37 14.79
C ASP A 42 6.44 3.86 15.15
N GLU A 43 5.40 4.58 14.75
CA GLU A 43 4.00 4.17 14.98
C GLU A 43 3.66 2.92 14.19
N VAL A 44 4.06 2.86 12.92
CA VAL A 44 3.84 1.70 12.04
C VAL A 44 4.55 0.47 12.59
N LEU A 45 5.81 0.59 12.98
CA LEU A 45 6.59 -0.50 13.56
C LEU A 45 5.96 -1.00 14.86
N ARG A 46 5.60 -0.08 15.75
CA ARG A 46 4.97 -0.43 17.02
C ARG A 46 3.63 -1.16 16.82
N PHE A 47 2.79 -0.68 15.92
CA PHE A 47 1.52 -1.34 15.61
C PHE A 47 1.73 -2.77 15.11
N GLY A 48 2.65 -2.95 14.17
CA GLY A 48 2.97 -4.26 13.60
C GLY A 48 3.58 -5.23 14.62
N GLU A 49 4.47 -4.76 15.47
CA GLU A 49 5.11 -5.58 16.51
C GLU A 49 4.11 -6.04 17.59
N ILE A 50 3.17 -5.17 17.96
CA ILE A 50 2.13 -5.50 18.96
C ILE A 50 1.10 -6.47 18.37
N ASN A 51 0.61 -6.19 17.16
CA ASN A 51 -0.49 -6.96 16.57
C ASN A 51 -0.05 -8.21 15.82
N ARG A 52 1.21 -8.26 15.35
CA ARG A 52 1.82 -9.41 14.65
C ARG A 52 0.93 -10.00 13.56
N PRO A 53 0.63 -9.25 12.50
CA PRO A 53 -0.17 -9.77 11.39
C PRO A 53 0.56 -10.91 10.67
N ASP A 54 -0.20 -11.83 10.10
CA ASP A 54 0.31 -12.85 9.18
C ASP A 54 0.43 -12.33 7.76
N VAL A 55 -0.48 -11.42 7.39
CA VAL A 55 -0.50 -10.77 6.07
C VAL A 55 -0.75 -9.27 6.24
N ILE A 56 -0.04 -8.46 5.47
CA ILE A 56 -0.26 -7.01 5.37
C ILE A 56 -0.70 -6.72 3.94
N ILE A 57 -1.87 -6.13 3.77
CA ILE A 57 -2.37 -5.67 2.46
C ILE A 57 -2.36 -4.14 2.47
N ASN A 58 -1.45 -3.54 1.71
CA ASN A 58 -1.34 -2.09 1.62
C ASN A 58 -2.23 -1.54 0.52
N CYS A 59 -3.39 -1.01 0.90
CA CYS A 59 -4.31 -0.28 0.05
C CYS A 59 -4.17 1.24 0.20
N ALA A 60 -3.33 1.71 1.13
CA ALA A 60 -3.11 3.13 1.36
C ALA A 60 -2.27 3.73 0.25
N ALA A 61 -2.74 4.81 -0.33
CA ALA A 61 -2.01 5.58 -1.33
C ALA A 61 -2.60 6.98 -1.48
N LEU A 62 -1.76 7.93 -1.86
CA LEU A 62 -2.21 9.20 -2.41
C LEU A 62 -2.43 8.99 -3.91
N THR A 63 -3.70 8.92 -4.34
CA THR A 63 -4.09 8.52 -5.70
C THR A 63 -4.51 9.67 -6.59
N ASP A 64 -4.73 10.85 -6.04
CA ASP A 64 -5.03 12.05 -6.80
C ASP A 64 -3.79 12.50 -7.58
N VAL A 65 -3.80 12.26 -8.89
CA VAL A 65 -2.65 12.53 -9.77
C VAL A 65 -2.30 14.02 -9.80
N GLU A 66 -3.29 14.89 -9.82
CA GLU A 66 -3.07 16.35 -9.82
C GLU A 66 -2.47 16.82 -8.50
N LEU A 67 -2.95 16.29 -7.37
CA LEU A 67 -2.38 16.59 -6.05
C LEU A 67 -0.94 16.08 -5.92
N CYS A 68 -0.64 14.91 -6.45
CA CYS A 68 0.73 14.39 -6.48
C CYS A 68 1.68 15.33 -7.26
N GLU A 69 1.23 15.89 -8.38
CA GLU A 69 2.03 16.87 -9.15
C GLU A 69 2.27 18.16 -8.36
N LYS A 70 1.28 18.61 -7.58
CA LYS A 70 1.39 19.81 -6.73
C LYS A 70 2.24 19.57 -5.48
N GLU A 71 2.18 18.37 -4.92
CA GLU A 71 2.83 17.99 -3.66
C GLU A 71 3.67 16.70 -3.82
N PRO A 72 4.75 16.73 -4.63
CA PRO A 72 5.51 15.53 -4.93
C PRO A 72 6.16 14.89 -3.70
N GLU A 73 6.65 15.68 -2.76
CA GLU A 73 7.21 15.16 -1.51
C GLU A 73 6.19 14.38 -0.71
N HIS A 74 4.96 14.88 -0.62
CA HIS A 74 3.87 14.19 0.07
C HIS A 74 3.51 12.88 -0.63
N ALA A 75 3.44 12.89 -1.96
CA ALA A 75 3.19 11.69 -2.76
C ALA A 75 4.24 10.59 -2.49
N PHE A 76 5.53 10.92 -2.53
CA PHE A 76 6.60 9.96 -2.23
C PHE A 76 6.60 9.53 -0.78
N ARG A 77 6.31 10.42 0.15
CA ARG A 77 6.23 10.07 1.57
C ARG A 77 5.16 9.03 1.85
N VAL A 78 3.98 9.18 1.29
CA VAL A 78 2.88 8.21 1.45
C VAL A 78 3.13 6.96 0.62
N ASN A 79 3.34 7.12 -0.69
CA ASN A 79 3.33 5.99 -1.63
C ASN A 79 4.62 5.16 -1.61
N ALA A 80 5.76 5.78 -1.36
CA ALA A 80 7.05 5.09 -1.30
C ALA A 80 7.48 4.80 0.14
N LEU A 81 7.66 5.82 0.97
CA LEU A 81 8.16 5.62 2.33
C LEU A 81 7.13 4.93 3.23
N GLY A 82 5.84 5.20 3.05
CA GLY A 82 4.78 4.46 3.76
C GLY A 82 4.82 2.97 3.46
N ALA A 83 4.92 2.60 2.18
CA ALA A 83 5.08 1.21 1.77
C ALA A 83 6.36 0.57 2.34
N ARG A 84 7.46 1.31 2.34
CA ARG A 84 8.72 0.87 2.97
C ARG A 84 8.54 0.57 4.45
N ASN A 85 7.86 1.43 5.20
CA ASN A 85 7.62 1.20 6.63
C ASN A 85 6.85 -0.10 6.88
N LEU A 86 5.83 -0.38 6.08
CA LEU A 86 5.09 -1.64 6.14
C LEU A 86 5.95 -2.85 5.77
N SER A 87 6.85 -2.71 4.80
CA SER A 87 7.77 -3.79 4.43
C SER A 87 8.75 -4.14 5.54
N ILE A 88 9.18 -3.15 6.32
CA ILE A 88 10.02 -3.37 7.51
C ILE A 88 9.25 -4.17 8.57
N VAL A 89 7.98 -3.82 8.81
CA VAL A 89 7.11 -4.61 9.70
C VAL A 89 6.99 -6.05 9.21
N ALA A 90 6.67 -6.24 7.93
CA ALA A 90 6.53 -7.57 7.34
C ALA A 90 7.79 -8.41 7.57
N ARG A 91 8.96 -7.83 7.33
CA ARG A 91 10.24 -8.50 7.56
C ARG A 91 10.46 -8.86 9.03
N LYS A 92 10.16 -7.94 9.96
CA LYS A 92 10.35 -8.16 11.40
C LYS A 92 9.39 -9.18 11.98
N THR A 93 8.16 -9.23 11.50
CA THR A 93 7.11 -10.12 12.03
C THR A 93 7.00 -11.45 11.28
N GLY A 94 7.64 -11.55 10.11
CA GLY A 94 7.49 -12.71 9.22
C GLY A 94 6.20 -12.67 8.40
N ALA A 95 5.50 -11.54 8.37
CA ALA A 95 4.28 -11.37 7.61
C ALA A 95 4.53 -11.38 6.10
N LYS A 96 3.56 -11.89 5.34
CA LYS A 96 3.52 -11.69 3.89
C LYS A 96 2.98 -10.30 3.60
N MET A 97 3.64 -9.55 2.70
CA MET A 97 3.16 -8.24 2.26
C MET A 97 2.57 -8.32 0.84
N VAL A 98 1.41 -7.71 0.67
CA VAL A 98 0.77 -7.48 -0.62
C VAL A 98 0.73 -5.97 -0.85
N GLN A 99 1.45 -5.49 -1.86
CA GLN A 99 1.49 -4.09 -2.25
C GLN A 99 0.69 -3.88 -3.52
N LEU A 100 -0.29 -2.98 -3.47
CA LEU A 100 -1.02 -2.58 -4.67
C LEU A 100 -0.17 -1.63 -5.50
N SER A 101 -0.01 -1.95 -6.77
CA SER A 101 0.66 -1.12 -7.76
C SER A 101 -0.35 -0.41 -8.67
N THR A 102 0.11 0.14 -9.76
CA THR A 102 -0.68 0.89 -10.74
C THR A 102 -0.12 0.68 -12.15
N ASP A 103 -0.97 0.76 -13.16
CA ASP A 103 -0.57 0.82 -14.57
C ASP A 103 0.21 2.10 -14.91
N ASP A 104 0.10 3.14 -14.10
CA ASP A 104 0.87 4.39 -14.23
C ASP A 104 2.39 4.22 -14.04
N VAL A 105 2.87 3.02 -13.67
CA VAL A 105 4.29 2.70 -13.71
C VAL A 105 4.83 2.55 -15.14
N PHE A 106 3.93 2.42 -16.12
CA PHE A 106 4.24 2.39 -17.55
C PHE A 106 3.88 3.71 -18.22
N ASP A 107 4.49 4.00 -19.37
CA ASP A 107 4.25 5.25 -20.11
C ASP A 107 2.99 5.24 -20.97
N GLY A 108 2.38 4.09 -21.19
CA GLY A 108 1.18 3.98 -22.02
C GLY A 108 1.44 4.02 -23.54
N LEU A 109 2.69 4.04 -23.97
CA LEU A 109 3.05 4.12 -25.40
C LEU A 109 3.13 2.76 -26.09
N GLY A 110 3.00 1.67 -25.33
CA GLY A 110 3.01 0.32 -25.87
C GLY A 110 1.80 0.02 -26.75
N LYS A 111 2.02 -0.77 -27.81
CA LYS A 111 0.95 -1.22 -28.73
C LYS A 111 0.31 -2.55 -28.35
N LYS A 112 0.85 -3.21 -27.31
CA LYS A 112 0.39 -4.49 -26.76
C LYS A 112 0.16 -4.33 -25.26
N PRO A 113 -0.62 -5.21 -24.63
CA PRO A 113 -0.74 -5.24 -23.18
C PRO A 113 0.64 -5.38 -22.52
N TYR A 114 0.88 -4.62 -21.44
CA TYR A 114 2.13 -4.72 -20.68
C TYR A 114 2.19 -6.02 -19.89
N THR A 115 3.42 -6.52 -19.72
CA THR A 115 3.73 -7.71 -18.94
C THR A 115 4.71 -7.36 -17.81
N GLU A 116 4.93 -8.32 -16.91
CA GLU A 116 5.91 -8.19 -15.82
C GLU A 116 7.35 -8.03 -16.30
N PHE A 117 7.61 -8.35 -17.57
CA PHE A 117 8.96 -8.26 -18.19
C PHE A 117 9.18 -6.95 -18.94
N ASP A 118 8.15 -6.12 -19.08
CA ASP A 118 8.29 -4.83 -19.75
C ASP A 118 8.94 -3.80 -18.82
N ASP A 119 9.75 -2.92 -19.41
CA ASP A 119 10.39 -1.84 -18.67
C ASP A 119 9.36 -0.85 -18.16
N THR A 120 9.50 -0.45 -16.90
CA THR A 120 8.72 0.62 -16.33
C THR A 120 9.22 1.98 -16.80
N ASN A 121 8.30 2.91 -17.03
CA ASN A 121 8.62 4.29 -17.42
C ASN A 121 7.49 5.23 -16.98
N PRO A 122 7.34 5.50 -15.66
CA PRO A 122 6.27 6.35 -15.18
C PRO A 122 6.46 7.80 -15.63
N ILE A 123 5.37 8.41 -16.09
CA ILE A 123 5.37 9.80 -16.57
C ILE A 123 4.97 10.75 -15.43
N THR A 124 3.99 10.36 -14.62
CA THR A 124 3.43 11.19 -13.55
C THR A 124 4.19 11.03 -12.23
N VAL A 125 4.10 12.03 -11.35
CA VAL A 125 4.60 11.92 -9.98
C VAL A 125 3.90 10.78 -9.23
N TYR A 126 2.59 10.61 -9.44
CA TYR A 126 1.86 9.46 -8.89
C TYR A 126 2.51 8.14 -9.29
N GLY A 127 2.68 7.90 -10.59
CA GLY A 127 3.32 6.68 -11.09
C GLY A 127 4.74 6.49 -10.56
N LYS A 128 5.55 7.55 -10.52
CA LYS A 128 6.91 7.52 -9.97
C LYS A 128 6.93 7.16 -8.48
N SER A 129 6.02 7.73 -7.70
CA SER A 129 5.91 7.47 -6.27
C SER A 129 5.44 6.05 -5.96
N LYS A 130 4.57 5.50 -6.81
CA LYS A 130 4.10 4.11 -6.68
C LYS A 130 5.15 3.09 -7.11
N LEU A 131 6.00 3.43 -8.06
CA LEU A 131 7.12 2.58 -8.49
C LEU A 131 8.26 2.56 -7.47
N ALA A 132 8.52 3.68 -6.84
CA ALA A 132 9.57 3.80 -5.84
C ALA A 132 9.25 2.96 -4.60
#